data_a0df0644d2f1952386f654171f98476e
#
_entry.id   a0df0644d2f1952386f654171f98476e
#
_cell.length_a   1.000
_cell.length_b   1.000
_cell.length_c   1.000
_cell.angle_alpha   90.00
_cell.angle_beta   90.00
_cell.angle_gamma   90.00
#
_symmetry.space_group_name_H-M   'P 1'
#
loop_
_entity.id
_entity.type
_entity.pdbx_description
1 polymer ?
#
loop_
_entity_poly.entity_id
_entity_poly.type
_entity_poly.pdbx_seq_one_letter_code
_entity_poly.pdbx_strand_id
1 'polypeptide(L)'
;MSILRIDSSANTTSSVTRGLTDRIIAQLGDSDVTVRDLALEPLPQITETWAIARATPETDRTPEQSEALVESDKLVAELLAADTIVIGAPIYNFSVPASLKAWIDLVARVGVTFRYTENGPEGLVKGKRVIVAMASGGVPAGSEADFNTGYLKAVLGFMGMTDVTIVAADALATDAEGTIARANEAVDALKAA
;
A
#
# COMPACT_ATOMS: atom_id res chain seq x y z
N MET A 1 -16.96 -3.90 -8.52
CA MET A 1 -15.60 -4.06 -7.98
C MET A 1 -15.32 -2.93 -7.02
N SER A 2 -14.75 -3.22 -5.86
CA SER A 2 -14.33 -2.21 -4.89
C SER A 2 -12.82 -2.00 -4.95
N ILE A 3 -12.38 -0.74 -4.97
CA ILE A 3 -10.95 -0.37 -5.02
C ILE A 3 -10.60 0.43 -3.77
N LEU A 4 -9.50 0.05 -3.12
CA LEU A 4 -8.84 0.89 -2.14
C LEU A 4 -7.64 1.57 -2.83
N ARG A 5 -7.70 2.89 -3.00
CA ARG A 5 -6.59 3.71 -3.48
C ARG A 5 -5.81 4.29 -2.30
N ILE A 6 -4.50 4.12 -2.32
CA ILE A 6 -3.59 4.63 -1.30
C ILE A 6 -2.55 5.53 -1.98
N ASP A 7 -2.62 6.83 -1.74
CA ASP A 7 -1.63 7.79 -2.23
C ASP A 7 -0.66 8.17 -1.12
N SER A 8 0.64 7.96 -1.33
CA SER A 8 1.67 8.25 -0.35
C SER A 8 2.69 9.31 -0.76
N SER A 9 2.53 9.90 -1.96
CA SER A 9 3.39 10.97 -2.42
C SER A 9 3.16 12.26 -1.65
N ALA A 10 4.24 12.85 -1.11
CA ALA A 10 4.22 14.17 -0.49
C ALA A 10 3.93 15.30 -1.49
N ASN A 11 4.16 15.05 -2.80
CA ASN A 11 3.79 15.99 -3.86
C ASN A 11 2.31 15.76 -4.22
N THR A 12 1.45 16.74 -3.90
CA THR A 12 0.01 16.66 -4.13
C THR A 12 -0.44 17.30 -5.46
N THR A 13 0.45 18.00 -6.18
CA THR A 13 0.09 18.78 -7.36
C THR A 13 0.61 18.21 -8.67
N SER A 14 1.81 17.61 -8.69
CA SER A 14 2.48 17.11 -9.90
C SER A 14 3.15 15.75 -9.71
N SER A 15 2.56 14.91 -8.88
CA SER A 15 3.10 13.58 -8.56
C SER A 15 2.84 12.60 -9.71
N VAL A 16 3.92 11.97 -10.18
CA VAL A 16 3.83 10.90 -11.19
C VAL A 16 3.04 9.71 -10.65
N THR A 17 3.24 9.29 -9.39
CA THR A 17 2.50 8.16 -8.82
C THR A 17 1.01 8.44 -8.71
N ARG A 18 0.58 9.67 -8.37
CA ARG A 18 -0.84 10.05 -8.35
C ARG A 18 -1.45 10.00 -9.75
N GLY A 19 -0.76 10.54 -10.76
CA GLY A 19 -1.21 10.43 -12.15
C GLY A 19 -1.32 8.98 -12.63
N LEU A 20 -0.40 8.10 -12.21
CA LEU A 20 -0.49 6.68 -12.52
C LEU A 20 -1.63 5.98 -11.77
N THR A 21 -1.87 6.28 -10.48
CA THR A 21 -3.03 5.71 -9.76
C THR A 21 -4.36 6.17 -10.35
N ASP A 22 -4.49 7.43 -10.78
CA ASP A 22 -5.66 7.92 -11.54
C ASP A 22 -5.89 7.10 -12.81
N ARG A 23 -4.83 6.91 -13.61
CA ARG A 23 -4.90 6.16 -14.86
C ARG A 23 -5.20 4.67 -14.64
N ILE A 24 -4.61 4.04 -13.62
CA ILE A 24 -4.90 2.65 -13.24
C ILE A 24 -6.38 2.49 -12.91
N ILE A 25 -6.95 3.37 -12.08
CA ILE A 25 -8.37 3.33 -11.73
C ILE A 25 -9.25 3.49 -12.97
N ALA A 26 -8.93 4.45 -13.83
CA ALA A 26 -9.66 4.63 -15.10
C ALA A 26 -9.59 3.39 -16.01
N GLN A 27 -8.43 2.71 -16.07
CA GLN A 27 -8.24 1.49 -16.86
C GLN A 27 -9.03 0.29 -16.30
N LEU A 28 -9.18 0.20 -14.96
CA LEU A 28 -9.95 -0.86 -14.32
C LEU A 28 -11.47 -0.70 -14.51
N GLY A 29 -11.93 0.48 -14.91
CA GLY A 29 -13.31 0.76 -15.24
C GLY A 29 -14.19 1.14 -14.05
N ASP A 30 -15.49 0.99 -14.20
CA ASP A 30 -16.49 1.47 -13.23
C ASP A 30 -16.37 0.71 -11.89
N SER A 31 -16.04 1.43 -10.84
CA SER A 31 -15.66 0.87 -9.53
C SER A 31 -16.05 1.82 -8.40
N ASP A 32 -16.36 1.24 -7.26
CA ASP A 32 -16.48 1.98 -6.00
C ASP A 32 -15.07 2.18 -5.42
N VAL A 33 -14.62 3.45 -5.31
CA VAL A 33 -13.25 3.79 -4.92
C VAL A 33 -13.22 4.46 -3.57
N THR A 34 -12.61 3.78 -2.59
CA THR A 34 -12.22 4.37 -1.31
C THR A 34 -10.81 4.95 -1.44
N VAL A 35 -10.62 6.23 -1.09
CA VAL A 35 -9.33 6.92 -1.21
C VAL A 35 -8.72 7.15 0.17
N ARG A 36 -7.44 6.76 0.32
CA ARG A 36 -6.57 7.11 1.44
C ARG A 36 -5.40 7.95 0.94
N ASP A 37 -5.45 9.23 1.21
CA ASP A 37 -4.36 10.16 0.91
C ASP A 37 -3.50 10.40 2.15
N LEU A 38 -2.39 9.67 2.23
CA LEU A 38 -1.50 9.67 3.40
C LEU A 38 -0.66 10.97 3.53
N ALA A 39 -0.68 11.84 2.54
CA ALA A 39 -0.05 13.15 2.62
C ALA A 39 -1.03 14.22 3.16
N LEU A 40 -2.31 14.10 2.84
CA LEU A 40 -3.35 15.03 3.28
C LEU A 40 -3.95 14.60 4.63
N GLU A 41 -4.02 13.30 4.89
CA GLU A 41 -4.51 12.69 6.14
C GLU A 41 -3.40 11.84 6.77
N PRO A 42 -2.40 12.46 7.43
CA PRO A 42 -1.26 11.73 8.00
C PRO A 42 -1.71 10.78 9.11
N LEU A 43 -1.21 9.56 9.05
CA LEU A 43 -1.49 8.54 10.04
C LEU A 43 -0.54 8.64 11.25
N PRO A 44 -1.01 8.29 12.45
CA PRO A 44 -0.14 8.21 13.62
C PRO A 44 0.89 7.09 13.45
N GLN A 45 2.05 7.28 14.06
CA GLN A 45 2.99 6.18 14.24
C GLN A 45 2.52 5.26 15.38
N ILE A 46 2.93 3.99 15.36
CA ILE A 46 2.64 3.05 16.44
C ILE A 46 3.27 3.54 17.75
N THR A 47 2.48 3.46 18.81
CA THR A 47 2.89 3.80 20.18
C THR A 47 3.00 2.54 21.04
N GLU A 48 3.54 2.65 22.25
CA GLU A 48 3.57 1.56 23.22
C GLU A 48 2.14 1.06 23.53
N THR A 49 1.20 1.98 23.78
CA THR A 49 -0.21 1.64 24.03
C THR A 49 -0.79 0.85 22.87
N TRP A 50 -0.57 1.29 21.61
CA TRP A 50 -1.01 0.56 20.43
C TRP A 50 -0.38 -0.83 20.33
N ALA A 51 0.94 -0.94 20.57
CA ALA A 51 1.66 -2.19 20.51
C ALA A 51 1.18 -3.22 21.56
N ILE A 52 0.81 -2.76 22.74
CA ILE A 52 0.19 -3.60 23.78
C ILE A 52 -1.25 -3.96 23.37
N ALA A 53 -2.04 -2.97 22.97
CA ALA A 53 -3.46 -3.14 22.65
C ALA A 53 -3.69 -4.19 21.54
N ARG A 54 -2.87 -4.19 20.47
CA ARG A 54 -2.98 -5.16 19.37
C ARG A 54 -2.75 -6.62 19.80
N ALA A 55 -2.03 -6.83 20.90
CA ALA A 55 -1.75 -8.16 21.45
C ALA A 55 -2.74 -8.55 22.57
N THR A 56 -3.55 -7.61 23.06
CA THR A 56 -4.54 -7.84 24.12
C THR A 56 -5.86 -8.30 23.49
N PRO A 57 -6.48 -9.40 23.96
CA PRO A 57 -7.82 -9.81 23.55
C PRO A 57 -8.82 -8.66 23.71
N GLU A 58 -9.75 -8.53 22.79
CA GLU A 58 -10.72 -7.40 22.77
C GLU A 58 -11.48 -7.25 24.09
N THR A 59 -11.88 -8.38 24.70
CA THR A 59 -12.59 -8.43 25.98
C THR A 59 -11.79 -7.91 27.16
N ASP A 60 -10.46 -7.87 27.05
CA ASP A 60 -9.54 -7.56 28.14
C ASP A 60 -8.90 -6.17 27.97
N ARG A 61 -9.23 -5.46 26.86
CA ARG A 61 -8.68 -4.13 26.58
C ARG A 61 -9.23 -3.07 27.50
N THR A 62 -8.37 -2.18 27.94
CA THR A 62 -8.81 -0.94 28.59
C THR A 62 -9.44 0.00 27.54
N PRO A 63 -10.25 1.00 27.96
CA PRO A 63 -10.78 2.01 27.04
C PRO A 63 -9.70 2.73 26.23
N GLU A 64 -8.54 3.04 26.85
CA GLU A 64 -7.40 3.65 26.20
C GLU A 64 -6.78 2.75 25.12
N GLN A 65 -6.68 1.45 25.38
CA GLN A 65 -6.20 0.46 24.43
C GLN A 65 -7.16 0.31 23.25
N SER A 66 -8.46 0.32 23.50
CA SER A 66 -9.48 0.26 22.45
C SER A 66 -9.42 1.51 21.55
N GLU A 67 -9.31 2.70 22.14
CA GLU A 67 -9.16 3.96 21.42
C GLU A 67 -7.89 3.99 20.56
N ALA A 68 -6.77 3.46 21.06
CA ALA A 68 -5.52 3.39 20.32
C ALA A 68 -5.61 2.55 19.03
N LEU A 69 -6.58 1.64 18.93
CA LEU A 69 -6.76 0.77 17.76
C LEU A 69 -7.80 1.29 16.75
N VAL A 70 -8.59 2.30 17.08
CA VAL A 70 -9.71 2.79 16.25
C VAL A 70 -9.28 3.08 14.81
N GLU A 71 -8.20 3.85 14.59
CA GLU A 71 -7.73 4.16 13.24
C GLU A 71 -7.20 2.90 12.53
N SER A 72 -6.47 2.04 13.23
CA SER A 72 -6.00 0.76 12.68
C SER A 72 -7.17 -0.14 12.27
N ASP A 73 -8.22 -0.23 13.06
CA ASP A 73 -9.41 -1.04 12.75
C ASP A 73 -10.14 -0.50 11.52
N LYS A 74 -10.23 0.82 11.36
CA LYS A 74 -10.80 1.48 10.18
C LYS A 74 -10.00 1.15 8.91
N LEU A 75 -8.66 1.30 8.96
CA LEU A 75 -7.78 1.00 7.82
C LEU A 75 -7.83 -0.48 7.43
N VAL A 76 -7.90 -1.38 8.41
CA VAL A 76 -8.06 -2.82 8.18
C VAL A 76 -9.42 -3.12 7.54
N ALA A 77 -10.49 -2.48 7.99
CA ALA A 77 -11.81 -2.67 7.40
C ALA A 77 -11.85 -2.23 5.93
N GLU A 78 -11.22 -1.11 5.58
CA GLU A 78 -11.08 -0.64 4.19
C GLU A 78 -10.28 -1.64 3.34
N LEU A 79 -9.15 -2.14 3.86
CA LEU A 79 -8.33 -3.15 3.20
C LEU A 79 -9.11 -4.44 2.93
N LEU A 80 -9.87 -4.91 3.91
CA LEU A 80 -10.65 -6.14 3.79
C LEU A 80 -11.85 -5.99 2.84
N ALA A 81 -12.46 -4.82 2.77
CA ALA A 81 -13.60 -4.54 1.89
C ALA A 81 -13.22 -4.43 0.41
N ALA A 82 -11.98 -4.04 0.08
CA ALA A 82 -11.54 -3.86 -1.30
C ALA A 82 -11.27 -5.19 -2.01
N ASP A 83 -11.63 -5.29 -3.29
CA ASP A 83 -11.23 -6.38 -4.19
C ASP A 83 -9.84 -6.12 -4.76
N THR A 84 -9.56 -4.86 -5.10
CA THR A 84 -8.29 -4.39 -5.65
C THR A 84 -7.72 -3.26 -4.80
N ILE A 85 -6.41 -3.30 -4.56
CA ILE A 85 -5.66 -2.25 -3.87
C ILE A 85 -4.72 -1.58 -4.87
N VAL A 86 -4.82 -0.25 -5.02
CA VAL A 86 -3.95 0.55 -5.88
C VAL A 86 -3.09 1.44 -5.00
N ILE A 87 -1.76 1.26 -5.03
CA ILE A 87 -0.83 1.96 -4.14
C ILE A 87 0.08 2.86 -4.96
N GLY A 88 0.02 4.17 -4.74
CA GLY A 88 1.01 5.13 -5.24
C GLY A 88 2.21 5.19 -4.28
N ALA A 89 3.34 4.62 -4.67
CA ALA A 89 4.54 4.45 -3.86
C ALA A 89 5.78 5.06 -4.52
N PRO A 90 6.03 6.38 -4.40
CA PRO A 90 7.30 6.94 -4.85
C PRO A 90 8.45 6.42 -3.98
N ILE A 91 9.64 6.31 -4.56
CA ILE A 91 10.86 6.03 -3.78
C ILE A 91 11.37 7.34 -3.17
N TYR A 92 11.39 7.38 -1.85
CA TYR A 92 12.08 8.42 -1.07
C TYR A 92 13.23 7.80 -0.29
N ASN A 93 14.45 8.28 -0.54
CA ASN A 93 15.65 7.77 0.13
C ASN A 93 15.73 6.22 0.05
N PHE A 94 15.57 5.68 -1.16
CA PHE A 94 15.66 4.26 -1.52
C PHE A 94 14.51 3.35 -1.09
N SER A 95 13.48 3.83 -0.35
CA SER A 95 12.42 2.99 0.17
C SER A 95 11.04 3.67 0.06
N VAL A 96 10.03 3.04 0.68
CA VAL A 96 8.67 3.58 0.78
C VAL A 96 8.67 4.89 1.57
N PRO A 97 7.77 5.85 1.27
CA PRO A 97 7.55 7.02 2.11
C PRO A 97 7.20 6.61 3.55
N ALA A 98 7.63 7.43 4.52
CA ALA A 98 7.32 7.18 5.94
C ALA A 98 5.80 7.09 6.20
N SER A 99 4.99 7.86 5.46
CA SER A 99 3.53 7.80 5.53
C SER A 99 2.98 6.45 5.09
N LEU A 100 3.54 5.83 4.03
CA LEU A 100 3.14 4.50 3.60
C LEU A 100 3.60 3.43 4.62
N LYS A 101 4.79 3.61 5.21
CA LYS A 101 5.24 2.72 6.28
C LYS A 101 4.31 2.79 7.49
N ALA A 102 3.81 3.96 7.89
CA ALA A 102 2.84 4.10 8.96
C ALA A 102 1.53 3.35 8.65
N TRP A 103 1.03 3.45 7.41
CA TRP A 103 -0.14 2.67 6.98
C TRP A 103 0.10 1.17 7.09
N ILE A 104 1.24 0.68 6.59
CA ILE A 104 1.62 -0.74 6.67
C ILE A 104 1.67 -1.21 8.13
N ASP A 105 2.26 -0.42 9.02
CA ASP A 105 2.38 -0.75 10.43
C ASP A 105 1.02 -0.87 11.12
N LEU A 106 0.07 -0.02 10.75
CA LEU A 106 -1.27 -0.02 11.31
C LEU A 106 -2.16 -1.15 10.77
N VAL A 107 -1.94 -1.62 9.53
CA VAL A 107 -2.75 -2.70 8.95
C VAL A 107 -2.15 -4.10 9.17
N ALA A 108 -0.86 -4.21 9.50
CA ALA A 108 -0.22 -5.49 9.80
C ALA A 108 -0.59 -5.95 11.22
N ARG A 109 -1.75 -6.57 11.37
CA ARG A 109 -2.38 -6.96 12.64
C ARG A 109 -2.39 -8.48 12.82
N VAL A 110 -1.72 -8.96 13.87
CA VAL A 110 -1.77 -10.38 14.24
C VAL A 110 -3.20 -10.79 14.61
N GLY A 111 -3.64 -11.93 14.10
CA GLY A 111 -5.01 -12.44 14.29
C GLY A 111 -6.05 -11.81 13.37
N VAL A 112 -5.70 -10.77 12.60
CA VAL A 112 -6.61 -10.02 11.71
C VAL A 112 -6.15 -10.09 10.25
N THR A 113 -4.95 -9.62 9.92
CA THR A 113 -4.38 -9.64 8.56
C THR A 113 -3.34 -10.74 8.37
N PHE A 114 -2.82 -11.29 9.42
CA PHE A 114 -1.96 -12.47 9.42
C PHE A 114 -2.04 -13.19 10.79
N ARG A 115 -1.58 -14.44 10.84
CA ARG A 115 -1.45 -15.22 12.08
C ARG A 115 -0.20 -16.09 12.06
N TYR A 116 0.25 -16.49 13.25
CA TYR A 116 1.29 -17.50 13.38
C TYR A 116 0.66 -18.89 13.53
N THR A 117 1.21 -19.87 12.82
CA THR A 117 0.80 -21.28 12.88
C THR A 117 2.02 -22.15 13.16
N GLU A 118 1.81 -23.43 13.43
CA GLU A 118 2.90 -24.41 13.59
C GLU A 118 3.80 -24.53 12.35
N ASN A 119 3.26 -24.18 11.16
CA ASN A 119 3.97 -24.19 9.89
C ASN A 119 4.55 -22.80 9.50
N GLY A 120 4.56 -21.85 10.43
CA GLY A 120 5.02 -20.48 10.19
C GLY A 120 3.88 -19.46 10.05
N PRO A 121 4.19 -18.24 9.60
CA PRO A 121 3.18 -17.20 9.43
C PRO A 121 2.23 -17.52 8.26
N GLU A 122 0.95 -17.22 8.45
CA GLU A 122 -0.11 -17.32 7.44
C GLU A 122 -0.78 -15.96 7.25
N GLY A 123 -0.80 -15.46 6.00
CA GLY A 123 -1.55 -14.26 5.63
C GLY A 123 -3.05 -14.55 5.50
N LEU A 124 -3.86 -13.65 6.02
CA LEU A 124 -5.32 -13.80 6.09
C LEU A 124 -6.06 -12.94 5.04
N VAL A 125 -5.39 -11.96 4.42
CA VAL A 125 -5.96 -11.08 3.37
C VAL A 125 -5.76 -11.73 2.01
N LYS A 126 -6.59 -12.72 1.70
CA LYS A 126 -6.47 -13.54 0.46
C LYS A 126 -7.40 -13.04 -0.65
N GLY A 127 -7.06 -13.37 -1.90
CA GLY A 127 -7.91 -13.10 -3.07
C GLY A 127 -7.95 -11.62 -3.48
N LYS A 128 -7.00 -10.80 -3.02
CA LYS A 128 -6.87 -9.41 -3.41
C LYS A 128 -5.86 -9.26 -4.53
N ARG A 129 -6.15 -8.38 -5.49
CA ARG A 129 -5.21 -7.90 -6.49
C ARG A 129 -4.57 -6.61 -5.99
N VAL A 130 -3.25 -6.49 -6.09
CA VAL A 130 -2.53 -5.26 -5.73
C VAL A 130 -1.80 -4.72 -6.95
N ILE A 131 -1.95 -3.42 -7.21
CA ILE A 131 -1.23 -2.71 -8.27
C ILE A 131 -0.47 -1.57 -7.62
N VAL A 132 0.86 -1.60 -7.73
CA VAL A 132 1.73 -0.56 -7.17
C VAL A 132 2.22 0.35 -8.29
N ALA A 133 1.83 1.60 -8.27
CA ALA A 133 2.38 2.67 -9.09
C ALA A 133 3.65 3.22 -8.40
N MET A 134 4.82 2.78 -8.87
CA MET A 134 6.11 3.19 -8.33
C MET A 134 6.72 4.30 -9.19
N ALA A 135 7.36 5.29 -8.56
CA ALA A 135 8.12 6.32 -9.26
C ALA A 135 9.45 6.59 -8.57
N SER A 136 10.50 6.77 -9.38
CA SER A 136 11.86 7.08 -8.91
C SER A 136 12.57 8.02 -9.88
N GLY A 137 13.44 8.89 -9.34
CA GLY A 137 14.33 9.70 -10.15
C GLY A 137 15.36 8.89 -10.92
N GLY A 138 15.91 7.82 -10.32
CA GLY A 138 16.99 7.06 -10.93
C GLY A 138 17.28 5.71 -10.28
N VAL A 139 16.40 5.22 -9.40
CA VAL A 139 16.49 3.86 -8.85
C VAL A 139 15.67 2.93 -9.76
N PRO A 140 16.30 2.02 -10.55
CA PRO A 140 15.55 1.10 -11.40
C PRO A 140 14.73 0.11 -10.56
N ALA A 141 13.50 -0.16 -10.99
CA ALA A 141 12.64 -1.12 -10.32
C ALA A 141 13.28 -2.52 -10.29
N GLY A 142 13.32 -3.13 -9.11
CA GLY A 142 13.91 -4.45 -8.88
C GLY A 142 15.45 -4.47 -8.84
N SER A 143 16.13 -3.31 -8.89
CA SER A 143 17.58 -3.24 -8.67
C SER A 143 17.97 -3.45 -7.22
N GLU A 144 19.26 -3.65 -6.94
CA GLU A 144 19.79 -3.77 -5.57
C GLU A 144 19.55 -2.53 -4.71
N ALA A 145 19.37 -1.35 -5.32
CA ALA A 145 19.05 -0.10 -4.63
C ALA A 145 17.53 0.12 -4.42
N ASP A 146 16.69 -0.75 -4.97
CA ASP A 146 15.23 -0.69 -4.81
C ASP A 146 14.77 -1.44 -3.56
N PHE A 147 14.79 -0.75 -2.43
CA PHE A 147 14.21 -1.24 -1.18
C PHE A 147 12.69 -0.98 -1.07
N ASN A 148 12.04 -0.52 -2.13
CA ASN A 148 10.60 -0.24 -2.17
C ASN A 148 9.83 -1.47 -2.67
N THR A 149 10.07 -1.89 -3.93
CA THR A 149 9.24 -2.94 -4.56
C THR A 149 9.44 -4.30 -3.90
N GLY A 150 10.67 -4.63 -3.52
CA GLY A 150 10.97 -5.86 -2.78
C GLY A 150 10.30 -5.88 -1.41
N TYR A 151 10.37 -4.77 -0.67
CA TYR A 151 9.72 -4.63 0.63
C TYR A 151 8.19 -4.74 0.52
N LEU A 152 7.57 -4.02 -0.44
CA LEU A 152 6.12 -4.08 -0.64
C LEU A 152 5.65 -5.49 -0.98
N LYS A 153 6.31 -6.19 -1.91
CA LYS A 153 5.99 -7.59 -2.22
C LYS A 153 6.10 -8.49 -1.00
N ALA A 154 7.13 -8.31 -0.19
CA ALA A 154 7.35 -9.13 1.01
C ALA A 154 6.25 -8.90 2.06
N VAL A 155 5.94 -7.64 2.40
CA VAL A 155 4.96 -7.33 3.46
C VAL A 155 3.52 -7.59 3.03
N LEU A 156 3.18 -7.32 1.76
CA LEU A 156 1.85 -7.63 1.21
C LEU A 156 1.65 -9.15 1.13
N GLY A 157 2.67 -9.89 0.65
CA GLY A 157 2.66 -11.35 0.63
C GLY A 157 2.57 -11.96 2.02
N PHE A 158 3.25 -11.40 3.01
CA PHE A 158 3.14 -11.79 4.42
C PHE A 158 1.70 -11.67 4.95
N MET A 159 0.96 -10.63 4.53
CA MET A 159 -0.45 -10.48 4.85
C MET A 159 -1.39 -11.35 3.99
N GLY A 160 -0.88 -12.05 2.94
CA GLY A 160 -1.65 -12.95 2.07
C GLY A 160 -2.00 -12.39 0.69
N MET A 161 -1.58 -11.18 0.37
CA MET A 161 -1.78 -10.52 -0.92
C MET A 161 -0.61 -10.85 -1.86
N THR A 162 -0.72 -11.93 -2.62
CA THR A 162 0.36 -12.46 -3.48
C THR A 162 0.27 -12.05 -4.94
N ASP A 163 -0.90 -11.59 -5.40
CA ASP A 163 -1.08 -11.02 -6.75
C ASP A 163 -0.69 -9.54 -6.75
N VAL A 164 0.61 -9.27 -6.93
CA VAL A 164 1.17 -7.91 -6.89
C VAL A 164 1.81 -7.56 -8.22
N THR A 165 1.22 -6.59 -8.92
CA THR A 165 1.74 -6.00 -10.17
C THR A 165 2.43 -4.67 -9.87
N ILE A 166 3.63 -4.45 -10.41
CA ILE A 166 4.36 -3.18 -10.32
C ILE A 166 4.26 -2.44 -11.67
N VAL A 167 3.77 -1.20 -11.63
CA VAL A 167 3.84 -0.24 -12.73
C VAL A 167 4.92 0.77 -12.36
N ALA A 168 6.04 0.76 -13.06
CA ALA A 168 7.22 1.53 -12.69
C ALA A 168 7.48 2.71 -13.63
N ALA A 169 7.71 3.89 -13.03
CA ALA A 169 8.27 5.07 -13.65
C ALA A 169 9.62 5.41 -12.97
N ASP A 170 10.67 4.70 -13.33
CA ASP A 170 11.90 4.53 -12.54
C ASP A 170 13.16 5.28 -13.02
N ALA A 171 13.03 6.10 -14.06
CA ALA A 171 14.15 6.88 -14.64
C ALA A 171 13.80 8.36 -14.88
N LEU A 172 12.97 8.95 -14.01
CA LEU A 172 12.41 10.30 -14.21
C LEU A 172 13.45 11.40 -14.28
N ALA A 173 14.62 11.25 -13.67
CA ALA A 173 15.69 12.24 -13.71
C ALA A 173 16.46 12.24 -15.03
N THR A 174 16.44 11.15 -15.79
CA THR A 174 17.22 11.00 -17.03
C THR A 174 16.36 10.96 -18.29
N ASP A 175 15.16 10.39 -18.21
CA ASP A 175 14.21 10.25 -19.32
C ASP A 175 12.77 10.27 -18.75
N ALA A 176 12.31 11.44 -18.35
CA ALA A 176 10.97 11.57 -17.74
C ALA A 176 9.86 11.20 -18.73
N GLU A 177 9.93 11.70 -19.98
CA GLU A 177 8.90 11.49 -20.99
C GLU A 177 8.79 10.01 -21.40
N GLY A 178 9.92 9.39 -21.79
CA GLY A 178 9.92 7.98 -22.15
C GLY A 178 9.57 7.04 -21.00
N THR A 179 9.98 7.39 -19.77
CA THR A 179 9.63 6.63 -18.57
C THR A 179 8.14 6.68 -18.26
N ILE A 180 7.50 7.84 -18.37
CA ILE A 180 6.05 7.98 -18.19
C ILE A 180 5.30 7.25 -19.31
N ALA A 181 5.78 7.33 -20.56
CA ALA A 181 5.17 6.62 -21.68
C ALA A 181 5.17 5.09 -21.44
N ARG A 182 6.31 4.51 -21.06
CA ARG A 182 6.41 3.07 -20.71
C ARG A 182 5.50 2.68 -19.54
N ALA A 183 5.43 3.52 -18.50
CA ALA A 183 4.53 3.27 -17.38
C ALA A 183 3.06 3.30 -17.81
N ASN A 184 2.69 4.22 -18.70
CA ASN A 184 1.34 4.29 -19.27
C ASN A 184 1.00 3.06 -20.12
N GLU A 185 1.93 2.58 -20.96
CA GLU A 185 1.77 1.33 -21.72
C GLU A 185 1.55 0.13 -20.78
N ALA A 186 2.29 0.08 -19.67
CA ALA A 186 2.09 -0.96 -18.66
C ALA A 186 0.71 -0.88 -18.00
N VAL A 187 0.16 0.35 -17.78
CA VAL A 187 -1.21 0.53 -17.29
C VAL A 187 -2.21 0.03 -18.34
N ASP A 188 -2.03 0.39 -19.63
CA ASP A 188 -2.94 -0.02 -20.71
C ASP A 188 -2.97 -1.54 -20.91
N ALA A 189 -1.89 -2.23 -20.55
CA ALA A 189 -1.79 -3.69 -20.57
C ALA A 189 -2.49 -4.36 -19.36
N LEU A 190 -2.90 -3.61 -18.33
CA LEU A 190 -3.65 -4.17 -17.20
C LEU A 190 -5.02 -4.66 -17.69
N LYS A 191 -5.35 -5.90 -17.35
CA LYS A 191 -6.68 -6.43 -17.63
C LYS A 191 -7.68 -5.80 -16.66
N ALA A 192 -8.87 -5.48 -17.16
CA ALA A 192 -10.00 -5.22 -16.30
C ALA A 192 -10.24 -6.42 -15.36
N ALA A 193 -10.72 -6.16 -14.17
CA ALA A 193 -10.94 -7.21 -13.18
C ALA A 193 -12.24 -7.98 -13.46
#